data_4ff38a75a3dc7e88b9cd0ada85a8ae93
#
_entry.id   4ff38a75a3dc7e88b9cd0ada85a8ae93
#
_cell.length_a   1.000
_cell.length_b   1.000
_cell.length_c   1.000
_cell.angle_alpha   90.00
_cell.angle_beta   90.00
_cell.angle_gamma   90.00
#
_symmetry.space_group_name_H-M   'P 1'
#
loop_
_entity.id
_entity.type
_entity.pdbx_description
1 polymer ?
#
loop_
_entity_poly.entity_id
_entity_poly.type
_entity_poly.pdbx_seq_one_letter_code
_entity_poly.pdbx_strand_id
1 'polypeptide(L)'
;MGGFFGVAAKEDCVFDLFFGTDYHSHLGTRRAGMAVYSKEEGYNRAIHNIENAPFRTKFDKDVNEMHGHLGIGCISDFEPQPLMVRSHHGTYAITTVGKINNTDAIIKDLFAKGHSHFLEMSGGDINATELVAAIVNQKDNLVEGIQYAQEIIDGSMTLLIMTPKGIYAARDKMGRTPVAVGKKEGAYCVSFESFAYLNLGYQPVRELGPGEIAVVTPEGVRTLVKPGKDMKICTFLWVYYGYPSSSYEGISVEKMRYQCGAKLAGRDNVKPDIVAGVPDSGTAHAVGYANRSGIPFSRPFIKYTPTWPRSFMPTIQTQRNLIAKMKLIPVHDLIQDQSLLLIDDSIVRGTQLRETTEFLYQSGAKEVHIRPACPPLLYGCKYLNFSRSSSEMDLITRRVIKEIEQEGREIDLKNYVNPDTPEYEEMVGRICKQLKFTTLQFQRLDDMIESVGIGREKLCTYCWDGRE
;
A
#
# COMPACT_ATOMS: atom_id res chain seq x y z
N MET A 1 -4.66 2.96 -1.63
CA MET A 1 -4.39 1.63 -2.20
C MET A 1 -5.55 0.71 -1.80
N GLY A 2 -5.46 -0.55 -1.99
CA GLY A 2 -6.43 -1.55 -1.55
C GLY A 2 -5.74 -2.87 -1.29
N GLY A 3 -6.49 -3.82 -0.76
CA GLY A 3 -6.04 -5.19 -0.55
C GLY A 3 -7.21 -6.15 -0.70
N PHE A 4 -6.94 -7.38 -0.96
CA PHE A 4 -7.96 -8.41 -1.21
C PHE A 4 -7.66 -9.69 -0.45
N PHE A 5 -8.74 -10.45 -0.21
CA PHE A 5 -8.72 -11.81 0.27
C PHE A 5 -9.71 -12.66 -0.53
N GLY A 6 -9.30 -13.86 -0.91
CA GLY A 6 -10.17 -14.82 -1.57
C GLY A 6 -10.06 -16.18 -0.90
N VAL A 7 -11.15 -16.92 -0.79
CA VAL A 7 -11.19 -18.23 -0.14
C VAL A 7 -12.08 -19.20 -0.88
N ALA A 8 -11.58 -20.41 -1.07
CA ALA A 8 -12.34 -21.55 -1.62
C ALA A 8 -12.27 -22.70 -0.62
N ALA A 9 -13.41 -23.13 -0.10
CA ALA A 9 -13.51 -24.12 0.97
C ALA A 9 -14.56 -25.19 0.68
N LYS A 10 -14.42 -26.36 1.31
CA LYS A 10 -15.41 -27.43 1.27
C LYS A 10 -16.64 -27.13 2.14
N GLU A 11 -16.42 -26.35 3.19
CA GLU A 11 -17.44 -25.89 4.13
C GLU A 11 -17.65 -24.39 3.98
N ASP A 12 -18.53 -23.79 4.81
CA ASP A 12 -18.78 -22.37 4.80
C ASP A 12 -17.50 -21.58 5.08
N CYS A 13 -17.21 -20.56 4.26
CA CYS A 13 -15.98 -19.78 4.31
C CYS A 13 -16.17 -18.32 4.76
N VAL A 14 -17.38 -17.94 5.15
CA VAL A 14 -17.72 -16.53 5.40
C VAL A 14 -16.86 -15.91 6.50
N PHE A 15 -16.60 -16.64 7.60
CA PHE A 15 -15.74 -16.12 8.68
C PHE A 15 -14.28 -15.94 8.24
N ASP A 16 -13.75 -16.88 7.46
CA ASP A 16 -12.40 -16.73 6.89
C ASP A 16 -12.32 -15.52 5.96
N LEU A 17 -13.34 -15.34 5.12
CA LEU A 17 -13.44 -14.19 4.23
C LEU A 17 -13.52 -12.87 5.01
N PHE A 18 -14.38 -12.83 6.03
CA PHE A 18 -14.60 -11.66 6.86
C PHE A 18 -13.30 -11.21 7.55
N PHE A 19 -12.65 -12.10 8.30
CA PHE A 19 -11.40 -11.76 8.99
C PHE A 19 -10.25 -11.56 8.02
N GLY A 20 -10.17 -12.38 6.95
CA GLY A 20 -9.15 -12.21 5.92
C GLY A 20 -9.24 -10.85 5.24
N THR A 21 -10.45 -10.35 4.97
CA THR A 21 -10.66 -9.01 4.42
C THR A 21 -10.35 -7.92 5.44
N ASP A 22 -10.80 -8.07 6.69
CA ASP A 22 -10.53 -7.13 7.77
C ASP A 22 -9.03 -6.90 8.02
N TYR A 23 -8.22 -7.95 7.92
CA TYR A 23 -6.76 -7.84 8.05
C TYR A 23 -6.09 -6.97 6.98
N HIS A 24 -6.82 -6.59 5.92
CA HIS A 24 -6.35 -5.64 4.91
C HIS A 24 -6.80 -4.18 5.19
N SER A 25 -7.48 -3.91 6.31
CA SER A 25 -8.02 -2.57 6.65
C SER A 25 -6.96 -1.48 6.78
N HIS A 26 -5.69 -1.82 6.97
CA HIS A 26 -4.58 -0.85 6.96
C HIS A 26 -4.25 -0.32 5.55
N LEU A 27 -4.66 -1.04 4.48
CA LEU A 27 -4.39 -0.69 3.08
C LEU A 27 -5.41 0.27 2.47
N GLY A 28 -6.56 0.48 3.10
CA GLY A 28 -7.59 1.40 2.61
C GLY A 28 -8.55 1.83 3.71
N THR A 29 -9.24 2.95 3.48
CA THR A 29 -10.03 3.60 4.53
C THR A 29 -11.42 4.03 4.11
N ARG A 30 -11.84 3.76 2.86
CA ARG A 30 -13.11 4.31 2.35
C ARG A 30 -14.17 3.28 2.10
N ARG A 31 -13.83 2.23 1.39
CA ARG A 31 -14.77 1.21 0.93
C ARG A 31 -14.27 -0.16 1.32
N ALA A 32 -15.19 -1.04 1.59
CA ALA A 32 -14.93 -2.45 1.74
C ALA A 32 -16.10 -3.25 1.18
N GLY A 33 -15.83 -4.45 0.73
CA GLY A 33 -16.88 -5.33 0.26
C GLY A 33 -16.47 -6.79 0.32
N MET A 34 -17.50 -7.63 0.42
CA MET A 34 -17.41 -9.08 0.33
C MET A 34 -18.45 -9.60 -0.65
N ALA A 35 -18.09 -10.63 -1.39
CA ALA A 35 -19.04 -11.43 -2.17
C ALA A 35 -18.76 -12.92 -1.91
N VAL A 36 -19.81 -13.68 -1.74
CA VAL A 36 -19.77 -15.13 -1.53
C VAL A 36 -20.64 -15.84 -2.55
N TYR A 37 -20.36 -17.11 -2.77
CA TYR A 37 -21.15 -17.99 -3.62
C TYR A 37 -21.39 -19.33 -2.93
N SER A 38 -22.65 -19.76 -2.93
CA SER A 38 -23.07 -21.13 -2.65
C SER A 38 -23.88 -21.70 -3.82
N LYS A 39 -24.00 -23.03 -3.89
CA LYS A 39 -24.83 -23.66 -4.92
C LYS A 39 -26.32 -23.45 -4.64
N GLU A 40 -26.69 -23.37 -3.38
CA GLU A 40 -28.05 -23.27 -2.89
C GLU A 40 -28.64 -21.88 -3.05
N GLU A 41 -27.87 -20.84 -2.68
CA GLU A 41 -28.35 -19.44 -2.64
C GLU A 41 -27.82 -18.59 -3.80
N GLY A 42 -26.81 -19.10 -4.53
CA GLY A 42 -26.13 -18.32 -5.56
C GLY A 42 -25.15 -17.32 -4.99
N TYR A 43 -25.13 -16.12 -5.55
CA TYR A 43 -24.24 -15.04 -5.13
C TYR A 43 -24.91 -14.15 -4.10
N ASN A 44 -24.19 -13.82 -3.03
CA ASN A 44 -24.53 -12.76 -2.09
C ASN A 44 -23.39 -11.74 -1.98
N ARG A 45 -23.70 -10.44 -1.88
CA ARG A 45 -22.70 -9.36 -1.86
C ARG A 45 -23.10 -8.27 -0.89
N ALA A 46 -22.13 -7.82 -0.08
CA ALA A 46 -22.24 -6.60 0.73
C ALA A 46 -21.08 -5.64 0.45
N ILE A 47 -21.38 -4.34 0.36
CA ILE A 47 -20.41 -3.26 0.21
C ILE A 47 -20.76 -2.14 1.17
N HIS A 48 -19.76 -1.66 1.94
CA HIS A 48 -19.95 -0.59 2.91
C HIS A 48 -18.91 0.52 2.78
N ASN A 49 -19.34 1.73 3.16
CA ASN A 49 -18.41 2.81 3.48
C ASN A 49 -17.84 2.57 4.89
N ILE A 50 -16.51 2.48 4.98
CA ILE A 50 -15.78 2.25 6.24
C ILE A 50 -15.05 3.51 6.75
N GLU A 51 -15.34 4.68 6.17
CA GLU A 51 -14.70 5.95 6.58
C GLU A 51 -15.00 6.31 8.03
N ASN A 52 -16.22 6.02 8.49
CA ASN A 52 -16.75 6.47 9.79
C ASN A 52 -16.85 5.35 10.83
N ALA A 53 -16.61 4.10 10.46
CA ALA A 53 -16.61 2.98 11.38
C ALA A 53 -15.70 1.85 10.86
N PRO A 54 -15.08 1.06 11.76
CA PRO A 54 -14.24 -0.07 11.39
C PRO A 54 -15.00 -1.10 10.54
N PHE A 55 -14.25 -1.83 9.71
CA PHE A 55 -14.77 -2.91 8.86
C PHE A 55 -15.68 -3.86 9.64
N ARG A 56 -15.21 -4.39 10.78
CA ARG A 56 -15.97 -5.35 11.61
C ARG A 56 -17.34 -4.85 12.00
N THR A 57 -17.43 -3.59 12.40
CA THR A 57 -18.71 -2.98 12.81
C THR A 57 -19.69 -2.85 11.64
N LYS A 58 -19.16 -2.58 10.43
CA LYS A 58 -20.00 -2.40 9.24
C LYS A 58 -20.55 -3.71 8.70
N PHE A 59 -19.78 -4.78 8.81
CA PHE A 59 -20.12 -6.10 8.25
C PHE A 59 -20.66 -7.08 9.28
N ASP A 60 -20.88 -6.66 10.54
CA ASP A 60 -21.35 -7.53 11.62
C ASP A 60 -22.65 -8.25 11.28
N LYS A 61 -23.60 -7.54 10.66
CA LYS A 61 -24.85 -8.13 10.20
C LYS A 61 -24.64 -9.06 9.01
N ASP A 62 -23.89 -8.60 8.01
CA ASP A 62 -23.67 -9.34 6.76
C ASP A 62 -23.02 -10.69 7.02
N VAL A 63 -22.01 -10.75 7.91
CA VAL A 63 -21.28 -12.00 8.21
C VAL A 63 -22.17 -13.08 8.83
N ASN A 64 -23.26 -12.68 9.50
CA ASN A 64 -24.21 -13.61 10.08
C ASN A 64 -25.34 -14.04 9.11
N GLU A 65 -25.53 -13.32 8.01
CA GLU A 65 -26.56 -13.57 7.01
C GLU A 65 -26.01 -14.21 5.72
N MET A 66 -24.71 -14.08 5.47
CA MET A 66 -24.05 -14.64 4.30
C MET A 66 -23.63 -16.08 4.52
N HIS A 67 -23.77 -16.91 3.46
CA HIS A 67 -23.28 -18.30 3.43
C HIS A 67 -22.60 -18.59 2.09
N GLY A 68 -21.50 -19.34 2.10
CA GLY A 68 -20.82 -19.69 0.85
C GLY A 68 -19.58 -20.52 1.02
N HIS A 69 -19.21 -21.21 -0.07
CA HIS A 69 -18.02 -22.05 -0.17
C HIS A 69 -16.88 -21.33 -0.92
N LEU A 70 -17.23 -20.31 -1.68
CA LEU A 70 -16.29 -19.43 -2.37
C LEU A 70 -16.57 -18.00 -1.93
N GLY A 71 -15.51 -17.24 -1.71
CA GLY A 71 -15.65 -15.85 -1.32
C GLY A 71 -14.48 -15.00 -1.80
N ILE A 72 -14.77 -13.76 -2.19
CA ILE A 72 -13.78 -12.71 -2.42
C ILE A 72 -14.17 -11.46 -1.66
N GLY A 73 -13.17 -10.81 -1.05
CA GLY A 73 -13.36 -9.54 -0.33
C GLY A 73 -12.23 -8.58 -0.64
N CYS A 74 -12.51 -7.29 -0.51
CA CYS A 74 -11.51 -6.26 -0.67
C CYS A 74 -11.74 -5.04 0.20
N ILE A 75 -10.65 -4.35 0.47
CA ILE A 75 -10.61 -2.99 0.99
C ILE A 75 -10.16 -2.08 -0.15
N SER A 76 -10.81 -0.93 -0.34
CA SER A 76 -10.49 0.03 -1.39
C SER A 76 -10.57 1.48 -0.90
N ASP A 77 -9.72 2.35 -1.43
CA ASP A 77 -9.80 3.79 -1.19
C ASP A 77 -10.61 4.53 -2.27
N PHE A 78 -10.99 3.85 -3.35
CA PHE A 78 -11.59 4.49 -4.52
C PHE A 78 -12.96 3.90 -4.83
N GLU A 79 -13.03 2.71 -5.39
CA GLU A 79 -14.25 2.15 -5.93
C GLU A 79 -14.96 1.23 -4.95
N PRO A 80 -16.30 1.17 -5.00
CA PRO A 80 -17.06 0.09 -4.39
C PRO A 80 -16.78 -1.22 -5.12
N GLN A 81 -16.41 -2.27 -4.38
CA GLN A 81 -16.04 -3.60 -4.85
C GLN A 81 -16.43 -4.64 -3.78
N PRO A 82 -16.59 -5.95 -4.12
CA PRO A 82 -16.55 -6.57 -5.46
C PRO A 82 -17.73 -6.17 -6.33
N LEU A 83 -17.52 -6.16 -7.68
CA LEU A 83 -18.61 -5.97 -8.62
C LEU A 83 -19.19 -7.31 -9.06
N MET A 84 -20.54 -7.37 -9.19
CA MET A 84 -21.24 -8.49 -9.82
C MET A 84 -21.41 -8.22 -11.30
N VAL A 85 -20.97 -9.15 -12.13
CA VAL A 85 -21.01 -9.04 -13.58
C VAL A 85 -21.78 -10.23 -14.17
N ARG A 86 -22.69 -9.94 -15.10
CA ARG A 86 -23.34 -10.93 -15.95
C ARG A 86 -22.89 -10.73 -17.39
N SER A 87 -22.24 -11.74 -17.97
CA SER A 87 -21.73 -11.69 -19.35
C SER A 87 -21.89 -13.04 -20.04
N HIS A 88 -21.34 -13.18 -21.24
CA HIS A 88 -21.27 -14.47 -21.94
C HIS A 88 -20.42 -15.53 -21.23
N HIS A 89 -19.55 -15.11 -20.27
CA HIS A 89 -18.83 -16.02 -19.36
C HIS A 89 -19.71 -16.54 -18.21
N GLY A 90 -20.98 -16.13 -18.15
CA GLY A 90 -21.87 -16.38 -17.02
C GLY A 90 -21.85 -15.23 -16.01
N THR A 91 -22.32 -15.52 -14.78
CA THR A 91 -22.25 -14.57 -13.66
C THR A 91 -20.97 -14.79 -12.88
N TYR A 92 -20.29 -13.71 -12.53
CA TYR A 92 -19.10 -13.73 -11.68
C TYR A 92 -19.01 -12.48 -10.81
N ALA A 93 -18.24 -12.57 -9.73
CA ALA A 93 -17.84 -11.40 -8.93
C ALA A 93 -16.37 -11.08 -9.21
N ILE A 94 -16.02 -9.78 -9.28
CA ILE A 94 -14.66 -9.33 -9.56
C ILE A 94 -14.21 -8.27 -8.55
N THR A 95 -12.94 -8.35 -8.13
CA THR A 95 -12.24 -7.31 -7.39
C THR A 95 -10.86 -7.05 -7.97
N THR A 96 -10.41 -5.80 -7.88
CA THR A 96 -9.15 -5.35 -8.48
C THR A 96 -8.34 -4.48 -7.53
N VAL A 97 -7.02 -4.58 -7.63
CA VAL A 97 -6.08 -3.68 -6.96
C VAL A 97 -5.03 -3.23 -7.97
N GLY A 98 -4.95 -1.92 -8.19
CA GLY A 98 -3.99 -1.36 -9.15
C GLY A 98 -4.34 0.07 -9.56
N LYS A 99 -3.75 0.49 -10.66
CA LYS A 99 -3.98 1.80 -11.29
C LYS A 99 -3.92 1.66 -12.80
N ILE A 100 -4.85 2.27 -13.48
CA ILE A 100 -4.94 2.32 -14.95
C ILE A 100 -4.65 3.76 -15.37
N ASN A 101 -3.59 3.98 -16.16
CA ASN A 101 -3.22 5.33 -16.63
C ASN A 101 -3.86 5.68 -17.98
N ASN A 102 -4.17 4.69 -18.80
CA ASN A 102 -4.71 4.86 -20.14
C ASN A 102 -6.23 4.65 -20.23
N THR A 103 -6.96 4.98 -19.14
CA THR A 103 -8.42 4.80 -19.02
C THR A 103 -9.19 5.36 -20.21
N ASP A 104 -8.95 6.63 -20.60
CA ASP A 104 -9.68 7.29 -21.69
C ASP A 104 -9.46 6.61 -23.05
N ALA A 105 -8.24 6.14 -23.32
CA ALA A 105 -7.91 5.42 -24.54
C ALA A 105 -8.64 4.07 -24.61
N ILE A 106 -8.68 3.33 -23.50
CA ILE A 106 -9.40 2.05 -23.40
C ILE A 106 -10.91 2.27 -23.56
N ILE A 107 -11.49 3.26 -22.90
CA ILE A 107 -12.92 3.59 -23.00
C ILE A 107 -13.30 3.90 -24.44
N LYS A 108 -12.49 4.72 -25.12
CA LYS A 108 -12.70 5.07 -26.54
C LYS A 108 -12.67 3.84 -27.44
N ASP A 109 -11.72 2.93 -27.21
CA ASP A 109 -11.62 1.66 -27.95
C ASP A 109 -12.83 0.75 -27.71
N LEU A 110 -13.26 0.62 -26.45
CA LEU A 110 -14.44 -0.16 -26.07
C LEU A 110 -15.71 0.38 -26.73
N PHE A 111 -15.94 1.69 -26.73
CA PHE A 111 -17.08 2.31 -27.39
C PHE A 111 -17.04 2.10 -28.92
N ALA A 112 -15.86 2.18 -29.55
CA ALA A 112 -15.69 1.88 -30.97
C ALA A 112 -16.00 0.42 -31.32
N LYS A 113 -15.83 -0.50 -30.35
CA LYS A 113 -16.17 -1.92 -30.48
C LYS A 113 -17.61 -2.28 -30.07
N GLY A 114 -18.46 -1.28 -29.81
CA GLY A 114 -19.89 -1.46 -29.53
C GLY A 114 -20.26 -1.54 -28.04
N HIS A 115 -19.33 -1.32 -27.12
CA HIS A 115 -19.70 -1.09 -25.71
C HIS A 115 -20.52 0.21 -25.63
N SER A 116 -21.68 0.19 -24.97
CA SER A 116 -22.61 1.31 -25.04
C SER A 116 -22.56 2.23 -23.82
N HIS A 117 -22.17 1.73 -22.66
CA HIS A 117 -22.23 2.46 -21.40
C HIS A 117 -21.40 1.76 -20.31
N PHE A 118 -21.12 2.53 -19.25
CA PHE A 118 -20.67 2.05 -17.95
C PHE A 118 -21.73 2.43 -16.90
N LEU A 119 -21.94 1.58 -15.92
CA LEU A 119 -22.98 1.75 -14.89
C LEU A 119 -22.44 2.22 -13.55
N GLU A 120 -21.24 1.75 -13.20
CA GLU A 120 -20.62 2.06 -11.92
C GLU A 120 -19.70 3.27 -12.04
N MET A 121 -20.11 4.37 -11.41
CA MET A 121 -19.35 5.62 -11.40
C MET A 121 -18.87 5.94 -9.98
N SER A 122 -17.66 6.43 -9.85
CA SER A 122 -17.08 6.85 -8.59
C SER A 122 -16.53 8.27 -8.68
N GLY A 123 -17.22 9.23 -8.04
CA GLY A 123 -16.78 10.62 -8.03
C GLY A 123 -16.82 11.33 -9.40
N GLY A 124 -17.62 10.81 -10.35
CA GLY A 124 -17.70 11.29 -11.73
C GLY A 124 -16.84 10.50 -12.72
N ASP A 125 -15.96 9.63 -12.23
CA ASP A 125 -15.12 8.75 -13.04
C ASP A 125 -15.73 7.35 -13.14
N ILE A 126 -15.38 6.62 -14.22
CA ILE A 126 -15.77 5.22 -14.40
C ILE A 126 -15.04 4.37 -13.36
N ASN A 127 -15.77 3.43 -12.76
CA ASN A 127 -15.20 2.46 -11.83
C ASN A 127 -14.14 1.60 -12.56
N ALA A 128 -12.89 1.64 -12.08
CA ALA A 128 -11.77 0.92 -12.70
C ALA A 128 -12.00 -0.60 -12.74
N THR A 129 -12.71 -1.15 -11.75
CA THR A 129 -13.05 -2.58 -11.71
C THR A 129 -14.06 -2.94 -12.81
N GLU A 130 -15.04 -2.07 -13.08
CA GLU A 130 -15.97 -2.25 -14.20
C GLU A 130 -15.25 -2.18 -15.54
N LEU A 131 -14.30 -1.22 -15.69
CA LEU A 131 -13.48 -1.11 -16.88
C LEU A 131 -12.69 -2.39 -17.13
N VAL A 132 -12.06 -2.96 -16.09
CA VAL A 132 -11.35 -4.26 -16.20
C VAL A 132 -12.31 -5.38 -16.60
N ALA A 133 -13.50 -5.45 -16.01
CA ALA A 133 -14.51 -6.44 -16.41
C ALA A 133 -14.92 -6.29 -17.86
N ALA A 134 -15.09 -5.06 -18.37
CA ALA A 134 -15.41 -4.79 -19.76
C ALA A 134 -14.28 -5.23 -20.71
N ILE A 135 -13.01 -5.05 -20.31
CA ILE A 135 -11.85 -5.55 -21.07
C ILE A 135 -11.84 -7.08 -21.12
N VAL A 136 -11.99 -7.72 -19.95
CA VAL A 136 -12.01 -9.18 -19.84
C VAL A 136 -13.12 -9.80 -20.72
N ASN A 137 -14.27 -9.16 -20.77
CA ASN A 137 -15.39 -9.58 -21.60
C ASN A 137 -15.20 -9.39 -23.11
N GLN A 138 -14.07 -8.84 -23.58
CA GLN A 138 -13.75 -8.77 -25.03
C GLN A 138 -13.23 -10.07 -25.61
N LYS A 139 -12.99 -11.09 -24.79
CA LYS A 139 -12.43 -12.40 -25.22
C LYS A 139 -13.39 -13.54 -24.94
N ASP A 140 -13.15 -14.68 -25.60
CA ASP A 140 -14.05 -15.82 -25.55
C ASP A 140 -14.04 -16.60 -24.23
N ASN A 141 -12.98 -16.45 -23.44
CA ASN A 141 -12.87 -17.05 -22.10
C ASN A 141 -12.14 -16.11 -21.12
N LEU A 142 -12.35 -16.34 -19.81
CA LEU A 142 -11.81 -15.49 -18.75
C LEU A 142 -10.28 -15.42 -18.76
N VAL A 143 -9.57 -16.50 -19.09
CA VAL A 143 -8.11 -16.53 -19.07
C VAL A 143 -7.55 -15.62 -20.14
N GLU A 144 -8.04 -15.74 -21.36
CA GLU A 144 -7.66 -14.85 -22.47
C GLU A 144 -8.06 -13.39 -22.18
N GLY A 145 -9.22 -13.17 -21.58
CA GLY A 145 -9.68 -11.85 -21.14
C GLY A 145 -8.75 -11.21 -20.12
N ILE A 146 -8.31 -11.98 -19.13
CA ILE A 146 -7.36 -11.49 -18.11
C ILE A 146 -5.99 -11.20 -18.74
N GLN A 147 -5.48 -12.09 -19.61
CA GLN A 147 -4.23 -11.84 -20.34
C GLN A 147 -4.31 -10.56 -21.20
N TYR A 148 -5.44 -10.37 -21.88
CA TYR A 148 -5.68 -9.16 -22.67
C TYR A 148 -5.69 -7.90 -21.80
N ALA A 149 -6.32 -7.95 -20.62
CA ALA A 149 -6.27 -6.84 -19.67
C ALA A 149 -4.84 -6.55 -19.19
N GLN A 150 -4.04 -7.59 -18.88
CA GLN A 150 -2.63 -7.43 -18.51
C GLN A 150 -1.78 -6.85 -19.64
N GLU A 151 -2.16 -7.05 -20.91
CA GLU A 151 -1.44 -6.56 -22.08
C GLU A 151 -1.73 -5.08 -22.35
N ILE A 152 -3.01 -4.66 -22.32
CA ILE A 152 -3.41 -3.32 -22.77
C ILE A 152 -3.42 -2.26 -21.68
N ILE A 153 -3.47 -2.66 -20.39
CA ILE A 153 -3.46 -1.71 -19.27
C ILE A 153 -2.06 -1.12 -19.10
N ASP A 154 -1.95 0.20 -19.28
CA ASP A 154 -0.79 0.96 -18.80
C ASP A 154 -0.97 1.25 -17.32
N GLY A 155 -0.08 0.68 -16.49
CA GLY A 155 -0.16 0.77 -15.04
C GLY A 155 0.11 -0.56 -14.35
N SER A 156 -0.78 -0.94 -13.46
CA SER A 156 -0.73 -2.22 -12.73
C SER A 156 -2.15 -2.68 -12.41
N MET A 157 -2.44 -3.97 -12.57
CA MET A 157 -3.74 -4.52 -12.25
C MET A 157 -3.64 -5.97 -11.79
N THR A 158 -3.82 -6.18 -10.51
CA THR A 158 -4.01 -7.49 -9.89
C THR A 158 -5.50 -7.69 -9.62
N LEU A 159 -6.03 -8.87 -9.85
CA LEU A 159 -7.48 -9.12 -9.75
C LEU A 159 -7.81 -10.52 -9.20
N LEU A 160 -9.01 -10.61 -8.62
CA LEU A 160 -9.70 -11.88 -8.34
C LEU A 160 -11.03 -11.89 -9.07
N ILE A 161 -11.34 -13.00 -9.75
CA ILE A 161 -12.67 -13.28 -10.34
C ILE A 161 -13.22 -14.55 -9.74
N MET A 162 -14.33 -14.45 -9.01
CA MET A 162 -15.04 -15.60 -8.43
C MET A 162 -16.16 -16.04 -9.34
N THR A 163 -16.11 -17.30 -9.76
CA THR A 163 -17.16 -17.99 -10.54
C THR A 163 -17.66 -19.18 -9.74
N PRO A 164 -18.78 -19.84 -10.11
CA PRO A 164 -19.22 -21.08 -9.47
C PRO A 164 -18.19 -22.22 -9.54
N LYS A 165 -17.15 -22.09 -10.38
CA LYS A 165 -16.11 -23.13 -10.58
C LYS A 165 -14.83 -22.88 -9.78
N GLY A 166 -14.72 -21.75 -9.08
CA GLY A 166 -13.54 -21.35 -8.32
C GLY A 166 -13.18 -19.90 -8.52
N ILE A 167 -12.07 -19.50 -7.90
CA ILE A 167 -11.55 -18.15 -7.90
C ILE A 167 -10.34 -18.08 -8.83
N TYR A 168 -10.46 -17.30 -9.90
CA TYR A 168 -9.32 -16.92 -10.75
C TYR A 168 -8.55 -15.80 -10.05
N ALA A 169 -7.30 -16.06 -9.76
CA ALA A 169 -6.38 -15.08 -9.20
C ALA A 169 -5.33 -14.73 -10.26
N ALA A 170 -5.18 -13.45 -10.56
CA ALA A 170 -4.21 -12.98 -11.54
C ALA A 170 -3.34 -11.87 -10.94
N ARG A 171 -2.03 -12.12 -10.87
CA ARG A 171 -1.05 -11.11 -10.50
C ARG A 171 -0.77 -10.21 -11.71
N ASP A 172 -0.54 -8.92 -11.46
CA ASP A 172 -0.23 -7.98 -12.54
C ASP A 172 1.00 -8.42 -13.37
N LYS A 173 1.09 -7.92 -14.61
CA LYS A 173 2.11 -8.32 -15.58
C LYS A 173 3.54 -8.28 -15.05
N MET A 174 3.86 -7.27 -14.22
CA MET A 174 5.20 -7.08 -13.64
C MET A 174 5.30 -7.54 -12.19
N GLY A 175 4.23 -8.12 -11.61
CA GLY A 175 4.24 -8.57 -10.23
C GLY A 175 4.40 -7.47 -9.18
N ARG A 176 3.89 -6.25 -9.46
CA ARG A 176 4.09 -5.08 -8.57
C ARG A 176 3.45 -5.23 -7.21
N THR A 177 2.38 -5.99 -7.13
CA THR A 177 1.68 -6.35 -5.89
C THR A 177 1.74 -7.85 -5.65
N PRO A 178 1.75 -8.32 -4.39
CA PRO A 178 1.79 -9.73 -4.07
C PRO A 178 0.43 -10.41 -4.31
N VAL A 179 0.48 -11.70 -4.58
CA VAL A 179 -0.67 -12.62 -4.52
C VAL A 179 -0.18 -13.90 -3.86
N ALA A 180 -0.36 -14.01 -2.56
CA ALA A 180 0.07 -15.16 -1.77
C ALA A 180 -1.05 -16.20 -1.69
N VAL A 181 -0.67 -17.46 -1.76
CA VAL A 181 -1.56 -18.62 -1.66
C VAL A 181 -1.32 -19.33 -0.34
N GLY A 182 -2.38 -19.54 0.41
CA GLY A 182 -2.39 -20.33 1.65
C GLY A 182 -3.29 -21.55 1.55
N LYS A 183 -3.02 -22.55 2.39
CA LYS A 183 -3.85 -23.76 2.48
C LYS A 183 -4.09 -24.15 3.95
N LYS A 184 -5.28 -24.64 4.26
CA LYS A 184 -5.59 -25.40 5.48
C LYS A 184 -6.43 -26.61 5.14
N GLU A 185 -6.77 -27.43 6.10
CA GLU A 185 -7.64 -28.58 5.84
C GLU A 185 -8.97 -28.14 5.21
N GLY A 186 -9.29 -28.69 4.08
CA GLY A 186 -10.54 -28.41 3.34
C GLY A 186 -10.62 -27.04 2.68
N ALA A 187 -9.57 -26.22 2.69
CA ALA A 187 -9.63 -24.86 2.11
C ALA A 187 -8.30 -24.35 1.55
N TYR A 188 -8.42 -23.50 0.52
CA TYR A 188 -7.33 -22.70 -0.03
C TYR A 188 -7.74 -21.23 -0.04
N CYS A 189 -6.76 -20.34 0.15
CA CYS A 189 -6.99 -18.90 0.07
C CYS A 189 -5.95 -18.22 -0.82
N VAL A 190 -6.31 -17.01 -1.28
CA VAL A 190 -5.41 -16.05 -1.91
C VAL A 190 -5.49 -14.73 -1.15
N SER A 191 -4.35 -14.10 -0.91
CA SER A 191 -4.27 -12.91 -0.09
C SER A 191 -3.22 -11.94 -0.62
N PHE A 192 -3.46 -10.65 -0.42
CA PHE A 192 -2.44 -9.63 -0.62
C PHE A 192 -1.39 -9.68 0.50
N GLU A 193 -1.84 -9.87 1.75
CA GLU A 193 -1.01 -9.92 2.96
C GLU A 193 -0.83 -11.34 3.47
N SER A 194 0.43 -11.76 3.69
CA SER A 194 0.69 -13.11 4.18
C SER A 194 0.24 -13.32 5.62
N PHE A 195 0.35 -12.30 6.49
CA PHE A 195 -0.09 -12.42 7.88
C PHE A 195 -1.60 -12.69 8.00
N ALA A 196 -2.40 -12.20 7.05
CA ALA A 196 -3.85 -12.35 7.08
C ALA A 196 -4.25 -13.82 7.07
N TYR A 197 -3.71 -14.62 6.15
CA TYR A 197 -4.04 -16.04 6.10
C TYR A 197 -3.33 -16.87 7.18
N LEU A 198 -2.13 -16.46 7.59
CA LEU A 198 -1.42 -17.14 8.70
C LEU A 198 -2.21 -17.06 10.00
N ASN A 199 -2.78 -15.88 10.33
CA ASN A 199 -3.63 -15.72 11.50
C ASN A 199 -4.95 -16.52 11.44
N LEU A 200 -5.38 -16.93 10.25
CA LEU A 200 -6.56 -17.78 10.05
C LEU A 200 -6.21 -19.29 10.01
N GLY A 201 -4.97 -19.65 10.35
CA GLY A 201 -4.51 -21.01 10.43
C GLY A 201 -4.11 -21.64 9.10
N TYR A 202 -4.04 -20.87 8.02
CA TYR A 202 -3.53 -21.35 6.74
C TYR A 202 -2.01 -21.43 6.77
N GLN A 203 -1.46 -22.43 6.10
CA GLN A 203 -0.03 -22.57 5.85
C GLN A 203 0.34 -22.00 4.49
N PRO A 204 1.53 -21.39 4.34
CA PRO A 204 1.99 -20.88 3.05
C PRO A 204 2.11 -22.00 2.02
N VAL A 205 1.66 -21.74 0.80
CA VAL A 205 1.87 -22.64 -0.35
C VAL A 205 2.91 -22.05 -1.29
N ARG A 206 2.63 -20.86 -1.83
CA ARG A 206 3.51 -20.10 -2.72
C ARG A 206 2.95 -18.70 -2.97
N GLU A 207 3.73 -17.86 -3.62
CA GLU A 207 3.24 -16.63 -4.26
C GLU A 207 3.10 -16.86 -5.77
N LEU A 208 2.11 -16.19 -6.40
CA LEU A 208 2.03 -16.14 -7.85
C LEU A 208 3.14 -15.27 -8.41
N GLY A 209 3.75 -15.68 -9.53
CA GLY A 209 4.74 -14.87 -10.22
C GLY A 209 4.13 -13.75 -11.09
N PRO A 210 4.97 -12.91 -11.73
CA PRO A 210 4.52 -11.82 -12.60
C PRO A 210 3.63 -12.32 -13.75
N GLY A 211 2.46 -11.70 -13.94
CA GLY A 211 1.51 -12.07 -14.97
C GLY A 211 0.87 -13.45 -14.85
N GLU A 212 1.17 -14.19 -13.77
CA GLU A 212 0.61 -15.51 -13.55
C GLU A 212 -0.90 -15.45 -13.32
N ILE A 213 -1.62 -16.41 -13.90
CA ILE A 213 -3.05 -16.65 -13.65
C ILE A 213 -3.22 -18.07 -13.10
N ALA A 214 -3.87 -18.17 -11.97
CA ALA A 214 -4.20 -19.46 -11.34
C ALA A 214 -5.69 -19.51 -10.99
N VAL A 215 -6.24 -20.73 -10.95
CA VAL A 215 -7.56 -20.98 -10.38
C VAL A 215 -7.43 -21.70 -9.05
N VAL A 216 -8.16 -21.19 -8.07
CA VAL A 216 -8.21 -21.70 -6.69
C VAL A 216 -9.56 -22.34 -6.45
N THR A 217 -9.54 -23.58 -5.99
CA THR A 217 -10.72 -24.36 -5.63
C THR A 217 -10.52 -24.99 -4.24
N PRO A 218 -11.54 -25.58 -3.61
CA PRO A 218 -11.36 -26.29 -2.35
C PRO A 218 -10.37 -27.46 -2.41
N GLU A 219 -10.13 -28.01 -3.61
CA GLU A 219 -9.22 -29.13 -3.83
C GLU A 219 -7.77 -28.72 -4.07
N GLY A 220 -7.56 -27.48 -4.52
CA GLY A 220 -6.20 -27.02 -4.82
C GLY A 220 -6.11 -25.78 -5.66
N VAL A 221 -4.85 -25.49 -6.06
CA VAL A 221 -4.51 -24.36 -6.90
C VAL A 221 -3.85 -24.84 -8.18
N ARG A 222 -4.41 -24.46 -9.32
CA ARG A 222 -3.90 -24.85 -10.63
C ARG A 222 -3.50 -23.62 -11.44
N THR A 223 -2.24 -23.58 -11.87
CA THR A 223 -1.74 -22.55 -12.79
C THR A 223 -2.37 -22.73 -14.17
N LEU A 224 -2.95 -21.66 -14.69
CA LEU A 224 -3.55 -21.57 -16.02
C LEU A 224 -2.62 -20.88 -17.01
N VAL A 225 -1.93 -19.82 -16.55
CA VAL A 225 -0.90 -19.11 -17.31
C VAL A 225 0.34 -19.05 -16.44
N LYS A 226 1.46 -19.52 -16.97
CA LYS A 226 2.75 -19.51 -16.25
C LYS A 226 3.26 -18.09 -16.05
N PRO A 227 4.02 -17.84 -14.97
CA PRO A 227 4.59 -16.52 -14.70
C PRO A 227 5.59 -16.10 -15.79
N GLY A 228 5.65 -14.79 -16.03
CA GLY A 228 6.71 -14.15 -16.79
C GLY A 228 8.04 -14.16 -16.03
N LYS A 229 9.09 -13.71 -16.71
CA LYS A 229 10.46 -13.66 -16.14
C LYS A 229 10.74 -12.32 -15.46
N ASP A 230 10.11 -11.25 -15.94
CA ASP A 230 10.39 -9.88 -15.51
C ASP A 230 9.49 -9.52 -14.33
N MET A 231 10.12 -9.23 -13.19
CA MET A 231 9.43 -8.78 -11.99
C MET A 231 9.86 -7.36 -11.61
N LYS A 232 8.91 -6.58 -11.11
CA LYS A 232 9.12 -5.23 -10.58
C LYS A 232 8.23 -5.03 -9.34
N ILE A 233 8.42 -5.86 -8.32
CA ILE A 233 7.62 -5.74 -7.09
C ILE A 233 7.89 -4.39 -6.40
N CYS A 234 6.83 -3.77 -5.88
CA CYS A 234 6.91 -2.46 -5.25
C CYS A 234 7.76 -2.50 -3.96
N THR A 235 8.89 -1.79 -3.94
CA THR A 235 9.76 -1.72 -2.76
C THR A 235 9.09 -1.05 -1.56
N PHE A 236 8.13 -0.16 -1.81
CA PHE A 236 7.36 0.52 -0.75
C PHE A 236 6.50 -0.43 0.09
N LEU A 237 6.26 -1.65 -0.36
CA LEU A 237 5.61 -2.69 0.44
C LEU A 237 6.41 -2.98 1.71
N TRP A 238 7.73 -3.10 1.60
CA TRP A 238 8.58 -3.31 2.79
C TRP A 238 8.80 -2.03 3.59
N VAL A 239 8.98 -0.90 2.92
CA VAL A 239 9.27 0.37 3.60
C VAL A 239 8.11 0.83 4.46
N TYR A 240 6.87 0.76 3.95
CA TYR A 240 5.69 1.34 4.60
C TYR A 240 4.43 0.49 4.55
N TYR A 241 3.96 0.09 3.33
CA TYR A 241 2.60 -0.43 3.17
C TYR A 241 2.37 -1.79 3.78
N GLY A 242 3.35 -2.68 3.70
CA GLY A 242 3.22 -4.03 4.21
C GLY A 242 3.03 -4.07 5.72
N TYR A 243 2.16 -4.95 6.16
CA TYR A 243 2.01 -5.17 7.59
C TYR A 243 3.29 -5.75 8.17
N PRO A 244 3.75 -5.33 9.37
CA PRO A 244 5.06 -5.73 9.92
C PRO A 244 5.31 -7.24 9.95
N SER A 245 4.29 -8.04 10.26
CA SER A 245 4.40 -9.50 10.31
C SER A 245 4.22 -10.20 8.97
N SER A 246 4.02 -9.46 7.88
CA SER A 246 3.96 -10.01 6.52
C SER A 246 5.34 -10.29 5.93
N SER A 247 5.33 -11.13 4.90
CA SER A 247 6.47 -11.38 4.02
C SER A 247 6.02 -11.32 2.57
N TYR A 248 6.90 -10.83 1.68
CA TYR A 248 6.70 -10.84 0.23
C TYR A 248 7.94 -11.42 -0.42
N GLU A 249 7.78 -12.28 -1.41
CA GLU A 249 8.87 -13.03 -2.06
C GLU A 249 9.80 -13.72 -1.03
N GLY A 250 9.21 -14.19 0.09
CA GLY A 250 9.94 -14.80 1.19
C GLY A 250 10.68 -13.84 2.12
N ILE A 251 10.61 -12.53 1.91
CA ILE A 251 11.32 -11.52 2.71
C ILE A 251 10.38 -10.86 3.72
N SER A 252 10.71 -10.98 5.00
CA SER A 252 9.97 -10.38 6.10
C SER A 252 10.04 -8.86 6.06
N VAL A 253 8.88 -8.21 6.20
CA VAL A 253 8.75 -6.74 6.29
C VAL A 253 9.50 -6.20 7.50
N GLU A 254 9.27 -6.75 8.68
CA GLU A 254 9.88 -6.28 9.93
C GLU A 254 11.41 -6.42 9.90
N LYS A 255 11.91 -7.57 9.43
CA LYS A 255 13.37 -7.81 9.32
C LYS A 255 14.02 -6.83 8.34
N MET A 256 13.38 -6.55 7.21
CA MET A 256 13.87 -5.55 6.25
C MET A 256 13.96 -4.17 6.90
N ARG A 257 12.93 -3.74 7.64
CA ARG A 257 12.92 -2.44 8.33
C ARG A 257 14.05 -2.32 9.36
N TYR A 258 14.34 -3.39 10.10
CA TYR A 258 15.49 -3.41 11.02
C TYR A 258 16.82 -3.26 10.28
N GLN A 259 17.00 -3.97 9.18
CA GLN A 259 18.21 -3.86 8.36
C GLN A 259 18.37 -2.47 7.75
N CYS A 260 17.29 -1.88 7.27
CA CYS A 260 17.27 -0.53 6.72
C CYS A 260 17.67 0.51 7.77
N GLY A 261 17.12 0.42 8.99
CA GLY A 261 17.50 1.29 10.12
C GLY A 261 18.96 1.11 10.54
N ALA A 262 19.48 -0.11 10.54
CA ALA A 262 20.87 -0.39 10.85
C ALA A 262 21.84 0.24 9.82
N LYS A 263 21.47 0.26 8.53
CA LYS A 263 22.27 0.93 7.48
C LYS A 263 22.25 2.45 7.64
N LEU A 264 21.09 3.04 7.97
CA LEU A 264 21.01 4.47 8.33
C LEU A 264 22.01 4.81 9.44
N ALA A 265 22.02 4.03 10.53
CA ALA A 265 22.93 4.24 11.66
C ALA A 265 24.41 4.11 11.25
N GLY A 266 24.72 3.20 10.33
CA GLY A 266 26.10 3.00 9.85
C GLY A 266 26.68 4.17 9.05
N ARG A 267 25.82 5.08 8.57
CA ARG A 267 26.24 6.28 7.80
C ARG A 267 26.03 7.58 8.56
N ASP A 268 25.48 7.54 9.77
CA ASP A 268 25.15 8.72 10.56
C ASP A 268 26.28 9.09 11.54
N ASN A 269 26.56 10.37 11.62
CA ASN A 269 27.57 10.93 12.52
C ASN A 269 26.94 11.69 13.71
N VAL A 270 25.62 11.83 13.74
CA VAL A 270 24.91 12.52 14.82
C VAL A 270 24.90 11.65 16.08
N LYS A 271 25.04 12.26 17.22
CA LYS A 271 25.03 11.59 18.54
C LYS A 271 23.86 12.14 19.37
N PRO A 272 22.62 11.71 19.07
CA PRO A 272 21.46 12.11 19.86
C PRO A 272 21.46 11.38 21.23
N ASP A 273 20.68 11.87 22.16
CA ASP A 273 20.49 11.23 23.45
C ASP A 273 19.60 9.97 23.32
N ILE A 274 18.59 10.03 22.42
CA ILE A 274 17.67 8.93 22.17
C ILE A 274 17.32 8.80 20.68
N VAL A 275 16.98 7.58 20.29
CA VAL A 275 16.40 7.24 18.99
C VAL A 275 14.92 6.90 19.17
N ALA A 276 14.06 7.42 18.33
CA ALA A 276 12.64 7.16 18.32
C ALA A 276 12.08 6.94 16.91
N GLY A 277 11.02 6.17 16.80
CA GLY A 277 10.25 6.03 15.56
C GLY A 277 9.00 6.87 15.59
N VAL A 278 8.64 7.48 14.46
CA VAL A 278 7.29 8.02 14.29
C VAL A 278 6.30 6.84 14.28
N PRO A 279 5.33 6.81 15.22
CA PRO A 279 4.43 5.65 15.33
C PRO A 279 3.41 5.61 14.16
N ASP A 280 3.17 4.45 13.58
CA ASP A 280 3.81 3.15 13.86
C ASP A 280 4.87 2.82 12.78
N SER A 281 4.89 3.55 11.66
CA SER A 281 5.68 3.28 10.44
C SER A 281 7.20 3.36 10.64
N GLY A 282 7.65 4.33 11.43
CA GLY A 282 9.08 4.51 11.72
C GLY A 282 9.63 3.59 12.81
N THR A 283 8.77 2.93 13.58
CA THR A 283 9.19 2.20 14.80
C THR A 283 10.19 1.08 14.52
N ALA A 284 9.93 0.21 13.56
CA ALA A 284 10.82 -0.90 13.25
C ALA A 284 12.18 -0.44 12.71
N HIS A 285 12.18 0.60 11.86
CA HIS A 285 13.40 1.23 11.37
C HIS A 285 14.22 1.84 12.53
N ALA A 286 13.54 2.49 13.49
CA ALA A 286 14.20 3.09 14.67
C ALA A 286 14.81 2.02 15.60
N VAL A 287 14.14 0.88 15.80
CA VAL A 287 14.71 -0.26 16.54
C VAL A 287 15.98 -0.76 15.86
N GLY A 288 15.97 -0.92 14.53
CA GLY A 288 17.15 -1.33 13.77
C GLY A 288 18.31 -0.33 13.89
N TYR A 289 18.01 0.98 13.84
CA TYR A 289 19.00 2.04 14.04
C TYR A 289 19.59 2.00 15.45
N ALA A 290 18.75 1.94 16.49
CA ALA A 290 19.18 1.89 17.89
C ALA A 290 20.06 0.67 18.18
N ASN A 291 19.65 -0.50 17.70
CA ASN A 291 20.43 -1.73 17.85
C ASN A 291 21.83 -1.63 17.23
N ARG A 292 21.97 -0.93 16.11
CA ARG A 292 23.25 -0.76 15.41
C ARG A 292 24.12 0.33 16.02
N SER A 293 23.53 1.46 16.41
CA SER A 293 24.25 2.62 16.96
C SER A 293 24.62 2.48 18.42
N GLY A 294 23.90 1.64 19.17
CA GLY A 294 23.99 1.56 20.62
C GLY A 294 23.31 2.71 21.37
N ILE A 295 22.65 3.64 20.67
CA ILE A 295 21.89 4.73 21.26
C ILE A 295 20.54 4.19 21.74
N PRO A 296 20.07 4.55 22.97
CA PRO A 296 18.82 4.01 23.50
C PRO A 296 17.62 4.31 22.63
N PHE A 297 16.80 3.28 22.34
CA PHE A 297 15.47 3.47 21.77
C PHE A 297 14.51 3.92 22.86
N SER A 298 13.78 5.01 22.59
CA SER A 298 12.77 5.55 23.50
C SER A 298 11.51 5.96 22.77
N ARG A 299 10.41 6.16 23.50
CA ARG A 299 9.13 6.60 22.95
C ARG A 299 8.74 7.97 23.51
N PRO A 300 9.33 9.07 23.01
CA PRO A 300 9.07 10.42 23.50
C PRO A 300 7.64 10.89 23.22
N PHE A 301 6.92 10.21 22.37
CA PHE A 301 5.49 10.38 22.15
C PHE A 301 4.82 9.04 21.83
N ILE A 302 3.57 8.94 22.21
CA ILE A 302 2.78 7.71 22.07
C ILE A 302 1.54 8.04 21.26
N LYS A 303 1.23 7.18 20.29
CA LYS A 303 0.00 7.30 19.51
C LYS A 303 -1.20 6.99 20.39
N TYR A 304 -2.16 7.91 20.45
CA TYR A 304 -3.41 7.69 21.13
C TYR A 304 -4.30 6.73 20.33
N THR A 305 -4.46 5.51 20.85
CA THR A 305 -5.13 4.41 20.14
C THR A 305 -6.66 4.53 20.07
N PRO A 306 -7.39 5.02 21.12
CA PRO A 306 -8.82 5.29 21.05
C PRO A 306 -9.08 6.52 20.17
N THR A 307 -8.58 6.50 18.93
CA THR A 307 -8.70 7.63 18.04
C THR A 307 -9.98 7.57 17.24
N TRP A 308 -10.44 8.75 16.93
CA TRP A 308 -11.44 9.03 15.91
C TRP A 308 -11.08 8.32 14.60
N PRO A 309 -12.05 7.83 13.84
CA PRO A 309 -11.82 7.34 12.49
C PRO A 309 -11.00 8.36 11.69
N ARG A 310 -10.14 7.90 10.78
CA ARG A 310 -9.31 8.78 9.93
C ARG A 310 -10.10 9.86 9.18
N SER A 311 -11.39 9.65 8.99
CA SER A 311 -12.34 10.54 8.32
C SER A 311 -12.80 11.75 9.16
N PHE A 312 -12.58 11.75 10.46
CA PHE A 312 -12.96 12.91 11.27
C PHE A 312 -11.90 14.02 11.13
N MET A 313 -11.95 14.72 10.00
CA MET A 313 -11.16 15.91 9.73
C MET A 313 -12.11 17.12 9.74
N PRO A 314 -12.12 17.92 10.81
CA PRO A 314 -12.94 19.14 10.84
C PRO A 314 -12.55 20.09 9.70
N THR A 315 -13.50 20.84 9.24
CA THR A 315 -13.28 21.89 8.22
C THR A 315 -12.50 23.09 8.78
N ILE A 316 -12.57 23.32 10.09
CA ILE A 316 -11.96 24.47 10.77
C ILE A 316 -10.49 24.15 11.15
N GLN A 317 -9.56 25.01 10.78
CA GLN A 317 -8.11 24.81 10.99
C GLN A 317 -7.71 24.64 12.47
N THR A 318 -8.35 25.38 13.38
CA THR A 318 -8.09 25.27 14.82
C THR A 318 -8.48 23.90 15.39
N GLN A 319 -9.56 23.32 14.91
CA GLN A 319 -9.97 21.96 15.29
C GLN A 319 -9.08 20.90 14.68
N ARG A 320 -8.57 21.11 13.44
CA ARG A 320 -7.56 20.22 12.83
C ARG A 320 -6.27 20.21 13.64
N ASN A 321 -5.80 21.35 14.09
CA ASN A 321 -4.60 21.47 14.93
C ASN A 321 -4.81 20.78 16.29
N LEU A 322 -6.00 20.90 16.88
CA LEU A 322 -6.33 20.22 18.14
C LEU A 322 -6.31 18.69 17.95
N ILE A 323 -6.93 18.18 16.88
CA ILE A 323 -6.96 16.74 16.59
C ILE A 323 -5.56 16.21 16.25
N ALA A 324 -4.73 16.97 15.54
CA ALA A 324 -3.35 16.58 15.31
C ALA A 324 -2.57 16.43 16.63
N LYS A 325 -2.75 17.36 17.57
CA LYS A 325 -2.18 17.30 18.93
C LYS A 325 -2.70 16.12 19.74
N MET A 326 -3.96 15.70 19.54
CA MET A 326 -4.55 14.57 20.26
C MET A 326 -4.06 13.20 19.76
N LYS A 327 -3.45 13.13 18.57
CA LYS A 327 -2.97 11.86 18.01
C LYS A 327 -1.67 11.37 18.64
N LEU A 328 -0.82 12.30 19.06
CA LEU A 328 0.49 12.00 19.65
C LEU A 328 0.55 12.63 21.05
N ILE A 329 0.66 11.80 22.06
CA ILE A 329 0.77 12.23 23.46
C ILE A 329 2.23 12.26 23.85
N PRO A 330 2.79 13.42 24.29
CA PRO A 330 4.18 13.54 24.69
C PRO A 330 4.45 12.83 26.04
N VAL A 331 5.65 12.30 26.16
CA VAL A 331 6.24 11.86 27.41
C VAL A 331 7.31 12.90 27.78
N HIS A 332 6.93 13.91 28.56
CA HIS A 332 7.76 15.09 28.79
C HIS A 332 9.16 14.78 29.29
N ASP A 333 9.29 13.82 30.23
CA ASP A 333 10.58 13.39 30.79
C ASP A 333 11.54 12.79 29.75
N LEU A 334 11.03 12.34 28.59
CA LEU A 334 11.82 11.81 27.48
C LEU A 334 12.08 12.86 26.38
N ILE A 335 11.56 14.08 26.54
CA ILE A 335 11.70 15.16 25.54
C ILE A 335 12.51 16.32 26.11
N GLN A 336 12.25 16.70 27.36
CA GLN A 336 12.83 17.87 28.00
C GLN A 336 14.37 17.82 27.97
N ASP A 337 15.00 18.82 27.39
CA ASP A 337 16.46 19.01 27.25
C ASP A 337 17.17 17.85 26.49
N GLN A 338 16.43 17.00 25.74
CA GLN A 338 16.99 15.88 24.99
C GLN A 338 17.25 16.27 23.54
N SER A 339 18.32 15.69 22.96
CA SER A 339 18.56 15.62 21.51
C SER A 339 17.94 14.36 20.97
N LEU A 340 16.91 14.53 20.13
CA LEU A 340 16.07 13.45 19.62
C LEU A 340 16.42 13.10 18.18
N LEU A 341 16.63 11.83 17.86
CA LEU A 341 16.68 11.34 16.49
C LEU A 341 15.39 10.56 16.18
N LEU A 342 14.62 11.10 15.24
CA LEU A 342 13.37 10.50 14.83
C LEU A 342 13.53 9.82 13.46
N ILE A 343 13.04 8.59 13.38
CA ILE A 343 12.98 7.85 12.12
C ILE A 343 11.52 7.73 11.70
N ASP A 344 11.26 8.09 10.44
CA ASP A 344 9.99 7.86 9.77
C ASP A 344 10.23 7.02 8.51
N ASP A 345 9.18 6.45 7.92
CA ASP A 345 9.31 5.71 6.66
C ASP A 345 9.68 6.62 5.49
N SER A 346 9.05 7.78 5.40
CA SER A 346 9.19 8.70 4.25
C SER A 346 8.76 10.13 4.58
N ILE A 347 9.17 11.09 3.75
CA ILE A 347 8.64 12.45 3.73
C ILE A 347 7.93 12.69 2.40
N VAL A 348 6.60 12.79 2.43
CA VAL A 348 5.78 13.09 1.24
C VAL A 348 5.52 14.59 1.16
N ARG A 349 4.59 15.12 1.96
CA ARG A 349 4.23 16.54 2.01
C ARG A 349 5.02 17.35 3.03
N GLY A 350 5.56 16.68 4.04
CA GLY A 350 6.30 17.26 5.15
C GLY A 350 5.44 17.94 6.24
N THR A 351 4.16 18.18 6.01
CA THR A 351 3.28 18.92 6.94
C THR A 351 3.21 18.26 8.31
N GLN A 352 2.98 16.95 8.34
CA GLN A 352 2.83 16.19 9.59
C GLN A 352 4.15 16.17 10.41
N LEU A 353 5.29 15.95 9.72
CA LEU A 353 6.59 15.96 10.39
C LEU A 353 6.95 17.35 10.91
N ARG A 354 6.62 18.41 10.18
CA ARG A 354 6.80 19.79 10.65
C ARG A 354 6.01 20.05 11.93
N GLU A 355 4.71 19.67 11.95
CA GLU A 355 3.87 19.82 13.13
C GLU A 355 4.41 19.02 14.33
N THR A 356 4.87 17.79 14.09
CA THR A 356 5.50 16.96 15.12
C THR A 356 6.78 17.59 15.66
N THR A 357 7.62 18.14 14.79
CA THR A 357 8.87 18.81 15.18
C THR A 357 8.60 20.06 16.01
N GLU A 358 7.68 20.92 15.56
CA GLU A 358 7.27 22.12 16.30
C GLU A 358 6.72 21.76 17.69
N PHE A 359 5.93 20.69 17.76
CA PHE A 359 5.41 20.17 19.01
C PHE A 359 6.52 19.66 19.96
N LEU A 360 7.54 18.99 19.45
CA LEU A 360 8.67 18.51 20.26
C LEU A 360 9.50 19.68 20.81
N TYR A 361 9.78 20.72 20.01
CA TYR A 361 10.44 21.93 20.52
C TYR A 361 9.61 22.66 21.56
N GLN A 362 8.28 22.76 21.37
CA GLN A 362 7.38 23.32 22.38
C GLN A 362 7.35 22.50 23.67
N SER A 363 7.65 21.20 23.58
CA SER A 363 7.76 20.29 24.72
C SER A 363 9.16 20.25 25.37
N GLY A 364 10.09 21.11 24.91
CA GLY A 364 11.41 21.28 25.50
C GLY A 364 12.52 20.47 24.85
N ALA A 365 12.34 19.89 23.67
CA ALA A 365 13.42 19.22 22.96
C ALA A 365 14.53 20.21 22.61
N LYS A 366 15.79 19.79 22.83
CA LYS A 366 16.98 20.57 22.50
C LYS A 366 17.29 20.55 21.01
N GLU A 367 17.22 19.36 20.42
CA GLU A 367 17.47 19.11 19.00
C GLU A 367 16.51 18.06 18.48
N VAL A 368 16.14 18.16 17.19
CA VAL A 368 15.31 17.19 16.49
C VAL A 368 15.97 16.84 15.17
N HIS A 369 16.54 15.65 15.08
CA HIS A 369 17.17 15.08 13.91
C HIS A 369 16.21 14.12 13.21
N ILE A 370 16.07 14.22 11.90
CA ILE A 370 15.13 13.37 11.13
C ILE A 370 15.88 12.47 10.16
N ARG A 371 15.48 11.19 10.14
CA ARG A 371 16.05 10.14 9.26
C ARG A 371 14.94 9.35 8.57
N PRO A 372 14.51 9.76 7.36
CA PRO A 372 13.58 8.94 6.57
C PRO A 372 14.24 7.63 6.13
N ALA A 373 13.49 6.52 6.25
CA ALA A 373 13.98 5.19 5.93
C ALA A 373 14.01 4.89 4.43
N CYS A 374 13.63 5.84 3.59
CA CYS A 374 13.76 5.76 2.14
C CYS A 374 14.42 7.04 1.57
N PRO A 375 14.88 7.01 0.31
CA PRO A 375 15.35 8.20 -0.38
C PRO A 375 14.25 9.25 -0.56
N PRO A 376 14.59 10.51 -0.95
CA PRO A 376 13.61 11.52 -1.29
C PRO A 376 12.67 11.03 -2.41
N LEU A 377 11.37 11.21 -2.23
CA LEU A 377 10.37 10.88 -3.25
C LEU A 377 10.37 11.96 -4.33
N LEU A 378 10.79 11.62 -5.54
CA LEU A 378 10.90 12.55 -6.68
C LEU A 378 9.76 12.38 -7.69
N TYR A 379 9.13 11.20 -7.73
CA TYR A 379 8.10 10.86 -8.71
C TYR A 379 6.84 10.35 -8.05
N GLY A 380 5.68 10.82 -8.50
CA GLY A 380 4.38 10.26 -8.12
C GLY A 380 4.23 8.85 -8.68
N CYS A 381 3.68 7.93 -7.88
CA CYS A 381 3.53 6.55 -8.33
C CYS A 381 2.57 6.44 -9.53
N LYS A 382 3.02 5.82 -10.63
CA LYS A 382 2.18 5.57 -11.81
C LYS A 382 1.61 4.15 -11.87
N TYR A 383 1.91 3.30 -10.88
CA TYR A 383 1.49 1.90 -10.89
C TYR A 383 0.48 1.54 -9.82
N LEU A 384 0.50 2.24 -8.69
CA LEU A 384 -0.35 1.94 -7.55
C LEU A 384 -0.97 3.24 -7.00
N ASN A 385 -2.20 3.16 -6.55
CA ASN A 385 -2.93 4.27 -5.93
C ASN A 385 -2.53 4.45 -4.46
N PHE A 386 -1.27 4.77 -4.19
CA PHE A 386 -0.77 4.94 -2.81
C PHE A 386 -1.17 6.26 -2.18
N SER A 387 -1.26 7.30 -2.97
CA SER A 387 -1.63 8.61 -2.46
C SER A 387 -2.82 9.16 -3.26
N ARG A 388 -3.64 9.94 -2.57
CA ARG A 388 -4.70 10.77 -3.20
C ARG A 388 -4.10 11.96 -3.94
N SER A 389 -2.79 12.05 -4.00
CA SER A 389 -2.06 13.11 -4.66
C SER A 389 -2.28 13.00 -6.16
N SER A 390 -2.97 13.95 -6.72
CA SER A 390 -3.18 14.11 -8.17
C SER A 390 -2.07 14.89 -8.85
N SER A 391 -1.15 15.47 -8.07
CA SER A 391 -0.09 16.35 -8.57
C SER A 391 1.28 15.97 -7.98
N GLU A 392 2.33 16.02 -8.80
CA GLU A 392 3.72 15.92 -8.34
C GLU A 392 4.09 17.04 -7.34
N MET A 393 3.39 18.18 -7.38
CA MET A 393 3.57 19.29 -6.44
C MET A 393 3.10 18.97 -5.01
N ASP A 394 2.46 17.83 -4.78
CA ASP A 394 2.22 17.34 -3.43
C ASP A 394 3.49 16.82 -2.75
N LEU A 395 4.51 16.46 -3.53
CA LEU A 395 5.82 16.06 -3.02
C LEU A 395 6.62 17.30 -2.58
N ILE A 396 7.11 17.32 -1.33
CA ILE A 396 7.94 18.43 -0.83
C ILE A 396 9.20 18.60 -1.67
N THR A 397 9.80 17.54 -2.11
CA THR A 397 10.97 17.51 -3.00
C THR A 397 10.70 18.30 -4.28
N ARG A 398 9.56 18.04 -4.94
CA ARG A 398 9.18 18.71 -6.19
C ARG A 398 8.88 20.19 -5.99
N ARG A 399 8.29 20.56 -4.84
CA ARG A 399 8.10 22.00 -4.50
C ARG A 399 9.43 22.72 -4.32
N VAL A 400 10.36 22.10 -3.57
CA VAL A 400 11.69 22.67 -3.35
C VAL A 400 12.49 22.76 -4.64
N ILE A 401 12.44 21.72 -5.50
CA ILE A 401 13.10 21.74 -6.82
C ILE A 401 12.52 22.87 -7.68
N LYS A 402 11.20 23.08 -7.67
CA LYS A 402 10.55 24.18 -8.40
C LYS A 402 10.97 25.55 -7.87
N GLU A 403 11.20 25.72 -6.59
CA GLU A 403 11.76 26.95 -6.02
C GLU A 403 13.18 27.22 -6.56
N ILE A 404 14.02 26.16 -6.67
CA ILE A 404 15.36 26.24 -7.26
C ILE A 404 15.30 26.61 -8.75
N GLU A 405 14.35 26.02 -9.50
CA GLU A 405 14.12 26.34 -10.91
C GLU A 405 13.73 27.81 -11.11
N GLN A 406 12.86 28.35 -10.27
CA GLN A 406 12.46 29.78 -10.32
C GLN A 406 13.62 30.75 -10.07
N GLU A 407 14.75 30.28 -9.52
CA GLU A 407 16.00 31.03 -9.39
C GLU A 407 16.83 31.03 -10.70
N GLY A 408 16.27 30.51 -11.82
CA GLY A 408 16.88 30.53 -13.16
C GLY A 408 17.89 29.41 -13.41
N ARG A 409 17.81 28.32 -12.67
CA ARG A 409 18.66 27.13 -12.87
C ARG A 409 17.98 26.09 -13.73
N GLU A 410 18.75 25.49 -14.63
CA GLU A 410 18.29 24.32 -15.41
C GLU A 410 18.17 23.09 -14.49
N ILE A 411 17.06 22.36 -14.60
CA ILE A 411 16.74 21.19 -13.77
C ILE A 411 16.92 19.89 -14.55
N ASP A 412 17.85 19.05 -14.10
CA ASP A 412 17.85 17.62 -14.41
C ASP A 412 17.54 16.84 -13.12
N LEU A 413 16.37 16.21 -13.08
CA LEU A 413 15.95 15.44 -11.90
C LEU A 413 16.92 14.32 -11.50
N LYS A 414 17.75 13.84 -12.42
CA LYS A 414 18.75 12.80 -12.13
C LYS A 414 19.80 13.29 -11.12
N ASN A 415 20.10 14.58 -11.10
CA ASN A 415 21.03 15.17 -10.13
C ASN A 415 20.48 15.15 -8.70
N TYR A 416 19.14 15.08 -8.56
CA TYR A 416 18.47 15.00 -7.25
C TYR A 416 18.26 13.56 -6.76
N VAL A 417 18.59 12.56 -7.56
CA VAL A 417 18.56 11.13 -7.19
C VAL A 417 19.86 10.74 -6.48
N ASN A 418 20.98 11.26 -6.92
CA ASN A 418 22.30 10.91 -6.41
C ASN A 418 22.64 11.72 -5.15
N PRO A 419 22.79 11.08 -3.97
CA PRO A 419 23.07 11.78 -2.71
C PRO A 419 24.45 12.47 -2.65
N ASP A 420 25.32 12.23 -3.64
CA ASP A 420 26.68 12.78 -3.68
C ASP A 420 26.76 14.02 -4.61
N THR A 421 25.64 14.59 -5.07
CA THR A 421 25.57 15.79 -5.91
C THR A 421 25.25 17.05 -5.07
N PRO A 422 25.77 18.23 -5.49
CA PRO A 422 25.44 19.50 -4.83
C PRO A 422 23.93 19.82 -4.87
N GLU A 423 23.24 19.46 -5.95
CA GLU A 423 21.79 19.67 -6.13
C GLU A 423 20.98 18.89 -5.11
N TYR A 424 21.35 17.64 -4.87
CA TYR A 424 20.71 16.81 -3.84
C TYR A 424 20.94 17.43 -2.44
N GLU A 425 22.18 17.82 -2.13
CA GLU A 425 22.53 18.42 -0.84
C GLU A 425 21.76 19.72 -0.62
N GLU A 426 21.64 20.58 -1.64
CA GLU A 426 20.86 21.80 -1.59
C GLU A 426 19.37 21.52 -1.35
N MET A 427 18.79 20.57 -2.08
CA MET A 427 17.38 20.17 -1.90
C MET A 427 17.12 19.70 -0.47
N VAL A 428 17.96 18.82 0.05
CA VAL A 428 17.83 18.29 1.42
C VAL A 428 17.99 19.39 2.45
N GLY A 429 18.95 20.32 2.26
CA GLY A 429 19.16 21.48 3.13
C GLY A 429 17.96 22.43 3.16
N ARG A 430 17.33 22.69 2.02
CA ARG A 430 16.10 23.50 1.94
C ARG A 430 14.92 22.81 2.63
N ILE A 431 14.73 21.51 2.41
CA ILE A 431 13.68 20.71 3.10
C ILE A 431 13.91 20.76 4.62
N CYS A 432 15.13 20.53 5.07
CA CYS A 432 15.51 20.60 6.49
C CYS A 432 15.11 21.93 7.12
N LYS A 433 15.45 23.04 6.47
CA LYS A 433 15.14 24.40 6.91
C LYS A 433 13.62 24.67 6.92
N GLN A 434 12.90 24.29 5.86
CA GLN A 434 11.44 24.49 5.76
C GLN A 434 10.67 23.75 6.84
N LEU A 435 11.15 22.54 7.21
CA LEU A 435 10.52 21.68 8.20
C LEU A 435 11.06 21.88 9.62
N LYS A 436 12.02 22.83 9.80
CA LYS A 436 12.62 23.22 11.08
C LYS A 436 13.35 22.08 11.80
N PHE A 437 13.95 21.15 11.05
CA PHE A 437 14.77 20.10 11.64
C PHE A 437 16.16 20.63 12.03
N THR A 438 16.79 20.05 13.07
CA THR A 438 18.19 20.30 13.36
C THR A 438 19.08 19.72 12.25
N THR A 439 18.82 18.47 11.84
CA THR A 439 19.45 17.84 10.67
C THR A 439 18.48 16.91 9.97
N LEU A 440 18.70 16.72 8.68
CA LEU A 440 17.94 15.78 7.82
C LEU A 440 18.93 14.96 7.00
N GLN A 441 18.77 13.64 7.03
CA GLN A 441 19.51 12.73 6.16
C GLN A 441 18.58 11.58 5.74
N PHE A 442 18.40 11.42 4.44
CA PHE A 442 17.62 10.34 3.87
C PHE A 442 18.43 9.04 3.74
N GLN A 443 17.72 7.91 3.72
CA GLN A 443 18.32 6.63 3.35
C GLN A 443 18.85 6.70 1.91
N ARG A 444 19.95 5.96 1.63
CA ARG A 444 20.45 5.76 0.28
C ARG A 444 19.65 4.66 -0.43
N LEU A 445 19.42 4.84 -1.74
CA LEU A 445 18.65 3.88 -2.53
C LEU A 445 19.28 2.48 -2.52
N ASP A 446 20.60 2.40 -2.68
CA ASP A 446 21.31 1.12 -2.71
C ASP A 446 21.26 0.40 -1.35
N ASP A 447 21.36 1.14 -0.23
CA ASP A 447 21.23 0.58 1.12
C ASP A 447 19.82 0.04 1.39
N MET A 448 18.80 0.75 0.90
CA MET A 448 17.41 0.31 0.99
C MET A 448 17.17 -0.97 0.17
N ILE A 449 17.65 -1.02 -1.07
CA ILE A 449 17.56 -2.19 -1.95
C ILE A 449 18.28 -3.39 -1.30
N GLU A 450 19.49 -3.20 -0.81
CA GLU A 450 20.26 -4.25 -0.14
C GLU A 450 19.55 -4.74 1.13
N SER A 451 18.80 -3.86 1.83
CA SER A 451 18.01 -4.25 3.01
C SER A 451 16.83 -5.15 2.65
N VAL A 452 16.27 -5.02 1.45
CA VAL A 452 15.25 -5.96 0.95
C VAL A 452 15.86 -7.34 0.67
N GLY A 453 17.06 -7.37 0.07
CA GLY A 453 17.81 -8.62 -0.13
C GLY A 453 17.43 -9.42 -1.37
N ILE A 454 16.71 -8.83 -2.33
CA ILE A 454 16.50 -9.36 -3.69
C ILE A 454 17.11 -8.41 -4.71
N GLY A 455 17.41 -8.94 -5.92
CA GLY A 455 18.10 -8.16 -6.95
C GLY A 455 17.32 -6.89 -7.35
N ARG A 456 18.07 -5.81 -7.58
CA ARG A 456 17.50 -4.50 -7.98
C ARG A 456 16.62 -4.59 -9.22
N GLU A 457 16.96 -5.49 -10.14
CA GLU A 457 16.21 -5.74 -11.37
C GLU A 457 14.79 -6.24 -11.12
N LYS A 458 14.52 -6.82 -9.92
CA LYS A 458 13.21 -7.31 -9.50
C LYS A 458 12.40 -6.31 -8.69
N LEU A 459 12.99 -5.18 -8.32
CA LEU A 459 12.37 -4.15 -7.49
C LEU A 459 11.89 -2.96 -8.32
N CYS A 460 10.70 -2.46 -7.99
CA CYS A 460 10.23 -1.17 -8.49
C CYS A 460 10.76 -0.06 -7.58
N THR A 461 11.58 0.83 -8.14
CA THR A 461 12.16 2.00 -7.47
C THR A 461 11.69 3.32 -8.08
N TYR A 462 10.64 3.28 -8.92
CA TYR A 462 10.16 4.41 -9.71
C TYR A 462 9.94 5.69 -8.89
N CYS A 463 9.40 5.57 -7.66
CA CYS A 463 9.13 6.75 -6.81
C CYS A 463 10.38 7.59 -6.48
N TRP A 464 11.57 6.98 -6.52
CA TRP A 464 12.83 7.60 -6.13
C TRP A 464 13.72 7.97 -7.30
N ASP A 465 13.83 7.10 -8.32
CA ASP A 465 14.77 7.28 -9.44
C ASP A 465 14.13 7.34 -10.83
N GLY A 466 12.81 7.22 -10.93
CA GLY A 466 12.05 7.27 -12.18
C GLY A 466 12.25 6.05 -13.10
N ARG A 467 12.94 4.98 -12.65
CA ARG A 467 13.17 3.77 -13.46
C ARG A 467 11.92 2.89 -13.51
N GLU A 468 11.59 2.46 -14.73
CA GLU A 468 10.46 1.57 -15.02
C GLU A 468 10.86 0.09 -15.03
#